data_a13e00c1fbd9fdcca66ad8b6383a40b6
#
_entry.id   a13e00c1fbd9fdcca66ad8b6383a40b6
#
_cell.length_a   1.000
_cell.length_b   1.000
_cell.length_c   1.000
_cell.angle_alpha   90.00
_cell.angle_beta   90.00
_cell.angle_gamma   90.00
#
_symmetry.space_group_name_H-M   'P 1'
#
loop_
_entity.id
_entity.type
_entity.pdbx_description
1 polymer ?
#
loop_
_entity_poly.entity_id
_entity_poly.type
_entity_poly.pdbx_seq_one_letter_code
_entity_poly.pdbx_strand_id
1 'polypeptide(L)'
;MKNLRIGNKITSVPLIQGGMGVGISLGRLAGSVAKAGGIGVISTAQIGYQEPDFHENTEQANLRAIEKEMQRAREISKDGIIGYNIMTALREQEAHVRAAVKAGADIIFSGAGIPAKLPEYVEGSNTKIAPIVSTARSAQVVLKYWDRKYHRTADMVVVEGPLAGGHLGFSKEELETWKSGTYEEEFRGIRKVLRTFEEKYHCQIPLVAAGGIWDAARVAEMEKLGADAVQVATLSLIHI
;
A
#
# COMPACT_ATOMS: atom_id res chain seq x y z
N MET A 1 3.45 13.13 13.99
CA MET A 1 2.62 11.90 13.91
C MET A 1 2.94 10.94 15.04
N LYS A 2 1.94 10.20 15.53
CA LYS A 2 2.10 9.17 16.58
C LYS A 2 2.49 7.82 15.93
N ASN A 3 2.83 6.82 16.76
CA ASN A 3 3.02 5.45 16.28
C ASN A 3 1.81 4.99 15.47
N LEU A 4 2.05 4.38 14.31
CA LEU A 4 0.98 3.87 13.44
C LEU A 4 0.54 2.49 13.92
N ARG A 5 -0.76 2.33 14.16
CA ARG A 5 -1.38 1.04 14.52
C ARG A 5 -2.21 0.51 13.36
N ILE A 6 -2.03 -0.76 13.02
CA ILE A 6 -2.76 -1.47 11.95
C ILE A 6 -3.27 -2.78 12.56
N GLY A 7 -4.49 -2.76 13.07
CA GLY A 7 -5.02 -3.88 13.86
C GLY A 7 -4.13 -4.16 15.09
N ASN A 8 -3.55 -5.34 15.14
CA ASN A 8 -2.64 -5.77 16.22
C ASN A 8 -1.16 -5.41 16.00
N LYS A 9 -0.81 -4.81 14.86
CA LYS A 9 0.56 -4.40 14.53
C LYS A 9 0.78 -2.91 14.85
N ILE A 10 1.99 -2.58 15.31
CA ILE A 10 2.37 -1.20 15.64
C ILE A 10 3.75 -0.95 15.04
N THR A 11 3.92 0.18 14.36
CA THR A 11 5.22 0.67 13.90
C THR A 11 5.55 1.98 14.61
N SER A 12 6.80 2.14 15.02
CA SER A 12 7.28 3.33 15.77
C SER A 12 7.44 4.55 14.87
N VAL A 13 7.68 4.34 13.58
CA VAL A 13 7.82 5.41 12.59
C VAL A 13 6.61 5.34 11.64
N PRO A 14 5.72 6.36 11.63
CA PRO A 14 4.53 6.38 10.77
C PRO A 14 4.87 6.70 9.31
N LEU A 15 5.78 5.92 8.76
CA LEU A 15 6.28 6.04 7.40
C LEU A 15 6.22 4.70 6.68
N ILE A 16 5.70 4.72 5.46
CA ILE A 16 5.61 3.58 4.56
C ILE A 16 6.53 3.85 3.36
N GLN A 17 7.38 2.92 3.03
CA GLN A 17 8.11 2.97 1.76
C GLN A 17 7.21 2.42 0.67
N GLY A 18 6.84 3.25 -0.29
CA GLY A 18 5.95 2.88 -1.40
C GLY A 18 6.58 1.83 -2.33
N GLY A 19 5.76 0.91 -2.82
CA GLY A 19 6.21 -0.12 -3.73
C GLY A 19 6.56 0.43 -5.11
N MET A 20 7.80 0.28 -5.54
CA MET A 20 8.31 0.68 -6.85
C MET A 20 8.79 -0.56 -7.62
N GLY A 21 8.20 -0.81 -8.78
CA GLY A 21 8.65 -1.79 -9.77
C GLY A 21 9.55 -1.10 -10.83
N VAL A 22 10.33 -1.77 -11.62
CA VAL A 22 10.73 -3.16 -11.57
C VAL A 22 12.08 -3.23 -10.88
N GLY A 23 12.26 -4.19 -9.95
CA GLY A 23 13.56 -4.44 -9.34
C GLY A 23 14.05 -3.40 -8.31
N ILE A 24 13.25 -2.40 -7.97
CA ILE A 24 13.62 -1.34 -7.02
C ILE A 24 13.19 -1.71 -5.60
N SER A 25 11.88 -1.84 -5.35
CA SER A 25 11.37 -2.20 -4.04
C SER A 25 11.41 -3.71 -3.85
N LEU A 26 12.59 -4.20 -3.50
CA LEU A 26 12.86 -5.60 -3.18
C LEU A 26 13.15 -5.79 -1.68
N GLY A 27 13.44 -7.02 -1.27
CA GLY A 27 13.61 -7.42 0.12
C GLY A 27 14.65 -6.61 0.89
N ARG A 28 15.76 -6.17 0.24
CA ARG A 28 16.79 -5.35 0.90
C ARG A 28 16.26 -3.99 1.34
N LEU A 29 15.59 -3.26 0.43
CA LEU A 29 15.02 -1.95 0.75
C LEU A 29 13.90 -2.09 1.78
N ALA A 30 12.94 -2.98 1.53
CA ALA A 30 11.82 -3.21 2.43
C ALA A 30 12.28 -3.65 3.83
N GLY A 31 13.23 -4.59 3.91
CA GLY A 31 13.80 -5.05 5.18
C GLY A 31 14.50 -3.94 5.94
N SER A 32 15.25 -3.07 5.26
CA SER A 32 15.96 -1.95 5.88
C SER A 32 14.99 -0.90 6.45
N VAL A 33 13.94 -0.56 5.72
CA VAL A 33 12.90 0.37 6.21
C VAL A 33 12.17 -0.22 7.41
N ALA A 34 11.79 -1.49 7.35
CA ALA A 34 11.11 -2.16 8.45
C ALA A 34 11.99 -2.29 9.69
N LYS A 35 13.31 -2.55 9.52
CA LYS A 35 14.30 -2.53 10.61
C LYS A 35 14.39 -1.14 11.27
N ALA A 36 14.26 -0.08 10.49
CA ALA A 36 14.27 1.30 10.99
C ALA A 36 12.95 1.71 11.69
N GLY A 37 11.97 0.82 11.77
CA GLY A 37 10.71 1.05 12.47
C GLY A 37 9.57 1.59 11.60
N GLY A 38 9.77 1.70 10.27
CA GLY A 38 8.72 1.99 9.30
C GLY A 38 8.04 0.73 8.76
N ILE A 39 7.28 0.87 7.68
CA ILE A 39 6.72 -0.26 6.92
C ILE A 39 7.49 -0.39 5.61
N GLY A 40 8.21 -1.48 5.44
CA GLY A 40 8.86 -1.82 4.19
C GLY A 40 7.92 -2.51 3.23
N VAL A 41 7.96 -2.13 1.95
CA VAL A 41 7.04 -2.69 0.95
C VAL A 41 7.80 -3.24 -0.24
N ILE A 42 7.54 -4.50 -0.58
CA ILE A 42 8.07 -5.18 -1.74
C ILE A 42 7.08 -5.02 -2.90
N SER A 43 7.55 -4.64 -4.09
CA SER A 43 6.72 -4.57 -5.30
C SER A 43 6.76 -5.89 -6.05
N THR A 44 5.59 -6.43 -6.41
CA THR A 44 5.52 -7.68 -7.18
C THR A 44 5.56 -7.46 -8.70
N ALA A 45 5.63 -6.21 -9.16
CA ALA A 45 5.70 -5.92 -10.59
C ALA A 45 6.99 -6.49 -11.20
N GLN A 46 6.85 -7.57 -11.97
CA GLN A 46 7.96 -8.30 -12.62
C GLN A 46 9.08 -8.69 -11.64
N ILE A 47 8.72 -9.04 -10.41
CA ILE A 47 9.67 -9.29 -9.32
C ILE A 47 10.66 -10.41 -9.62
N GLY A 48 10.27 -11.36 -10.46
CA GLY A 48 11.10 -12.49 -10.90
C GLY A 48 12.07 -12.19 -12.03
N TYR A 49 12.24 -10.93 -12.43
CA TYR A 49 13.05 -10.54 -13.60
C TYR A 49 14.51 -11.03 -13.59
N GLN A 50 15.04 -11.38 -12.43
CA GLN A 50 16.38 -11.96 -12.26
C GLN A 50 16.39 -13.48 -12.22
N GLU A 51 15.23 -14.15 -12.26
CA GLU A 51 15.16 -15.60 -12.30
C GLU A 51 15.63 -16.11 -13.67
N PRO A 52 16.43 -17.21 -13.73
CA PRO A 52 17.01 -17.67 -14.98
C PRO A 52 16.01 -18.00 -16.08
N ASP A 53 14.81 -18.46 -15.70
CA ASP A 53 13.73 -18.87 -16.59
C ASP A 53 12.60 -17.81 -16.71
N PHE A 54 12.90 -16.54 -16.36
CA PHE A 54 11.89 -15.48 -16.33
C PHE A 54 11.17 -15.29 -17.68
N HIS A 55 11.89 -15.37 -18.78
CA HIS A 55 11.32 -15.16 -20.11
C HIS A 55 10.45 -16.31 -20.58
N GLU A 56 10.75 -17.54 -20.15
CA GLU A 56 10.00 -18.75 -20.51
C GLU A 56 8.84 -19.03 -19.54
N ASN A 57 9.02 -18.70 -18.26
CA ASN A 57 8.09 -19.04 -17.16
C ASN A 57 7.85 -17.85 -16.24
N THR A 58 7.49 -16.69 -16.79
CA THR A 58 7.38 -15.41 -16.07
C THR A 58 6.54 -15.51 -14.78
N GLU A 59 5.38 -16.17 -14.85
CA GLU A 59 4.50 -16.32 -13.68
C GLU A 59 5.19 -17.11 -12.57
N GLN A 60 5.76 -18.26 -12.86
CA GLN A 60 6.42 -19.10 -11.87
C GLN A 60 7.68 -18.42 -11.31
N ALA A 61 8.43 -17.71 -12.14
CA ALA A 61 9.56 -16.90 -11.73
C ALA A 61 9.14 -15.81 -10.73
N ASN A 62 8.05 -15.10 -11.01
CA ASN A 62 7.50 -14.11 -10.10
C ASN A 62 7.07 -14.72 -8.75
N LEU A 63 6.37 -15.85 -8.77
CA LEU A 63 5.91 -16.51 -7.53
C LEU A 63 7.09 -16.97 -6.66
N ARG A 64 8.15 -17.53 -7.25
CA ARG A 64 9.37 -17.87 -6.50
C ARG A 64 10.07 -16.65 -5.93
N ALA A 65 10.16 -15.58 -6.70
CA ALA A 65 10.81 -14.35 -6.28
C ALA A 65 10.05 -13.64 -5.13
N ILE A 66 8.72 -13.73 -5.09
CA ILE A 66 7.91 -13.24 -3.95
C ILE A 66 8.41 -13.89 -2.66
N GLU A 67 8.56 -15.20 -2.61
CA GLU A 67 9.03 -15.90 -1.41
C GLU A 67 10.47 -15.53 -1.06
N LYS A 68 11.38 -15.52 -2.05
CA LYS A 68 12.81 -15.17 -1.85
C LYS A 68 12.99 -13.75 -1.31
N GLU A 69 12.26 -12.78 -1.85
CA GLU A 69 12.38 -11.40 -1.42
C GLU A 69 11.80 -11.17 -0.02
N MET A 70 10.76 -11.91 0.38
CA MET A 70 10.28 -11.90 1.76
C MET A 70 11.33 -12.47 2.72
N GLN A 71 11.94 -13.61 2.39
CA GLN A 71 12.99 -14.21 3.23
C GLN A 71 14.14 -13.21 3.43
N ARG A 72 14.63 -12.58 2.35
CA ARG A 72 15.65 -11.54 2.41
C ARG A 72 15.25 -10.36 3.29
N ALA A 73 14.00 -9.89 3.18
CA ALA A 73 13.48 -8.81 4.02
C ALA A 73 13.45 -9.20 5.49
N ARG A 74 13.02 -10.43 5.82
CA ARG A 74 12.98 -10.94 7.20
C ARG A 74 14.36 -11.14 7.83
N GLU A 75 15.36 -11.56 7.06
CA GLU A 75 16.74 -11.64 7.53
C GLU A 75 17.24 -10.29 8.05
N ILE A 76 16.84 -9.18 7.40
CA ILE A 76 17.24 -7.82 7.75
C ILE A 76 16.38 -7.23 8.86
N SER A 77 15.04 -7.31 8.71
CA SER A 77 14.09 -6.63 9.57
C SER A 77 13.74 -7.36 10.84
N LYS A 78 13.97 -8.68 10.89
CA LYS A 78 13.48 -9.55 11.98
C LYS A 78 11.95 -9.43 12.10
N ASP A 79 11.46 -8.75 13.13
CA ASP A 79 10.03 -8.59 13.45
C ASP A 79 9.39 -7.32 12.83
N GLY A 80 10.12 -6.60 11.97
CA GLY A 80 9.62 -5.40 11.32
C GLY A 80 8.44 -5.69 10.39
N ILE A 81 7.59 -4.70 10.13
CA ILE A 81 6.38 -4.84 9.28
C ILE A 81 6.79 -4.81 7.81
N ILE A 82 6.51 -5.90 7.10
CA ILE A 82 6.77 -6.05 5.66
C ILE A 82 5.45 -6.23 4.91
N GLY A 83 5.21 -5.35 3.94
CA GLY A 83 4.07 -5.44 3.02
C GLY A 83 4.48 -5.78 1.59
N TYR A 84 3.47 -6.06 0.78
CA TYR A 84 3.60 -6.13 -0.67
C TYR A 84 2.70 -5.11 -1.35
N ASN A 85 3.23 -4.47 -2.39
CA ASN A 85 2.42 -3.71 -3.34
C ASN A 85 2.10 -4.61 -4.54
N ILE A 86 0.80 -4.85 -4.77
CA ILE A 86 0.29 -5.73 -5.82
C ILE A 86 -0.79 -4.99 -6.60
N MET A 87 -0.49 -4.68 -7.86
CA MET A 87 -1.44 -3.95 -8.71
C MET A 87 -2.70 -4.78 -8.99
N THR A 88 -3.86 -4.15 -8.89
CA THR A 88 -5.14 -4.78 -9.23
C THR A 88 -5.23 -5.16 -10.71
N ALA A 89 -4.59 -4.37 -11.58
CA ALA A 89 -4.57 -4.61 -13.02
C ALA A 89 -3.68 -5.79 -13.47
N LEU A 90 -2.92 -6.41 -12.55
CA LEU A 90 -2.16 -7.61 -12.89
C LEU A 90 -3.11 -8.77 -13.20
N ARG A 91 -2.83 -9.49 -14.31
CA ARG A 91 -3.59 -10.68 -14.70
C ARG A 91 -3.52 -11.76 -13.62
N GLU A 92 -2.35 -11.92 -13.01
CA GLU A 92 -2.04 -12.91 -11.98
C GLU A 92 -2.18 -12.36 -10.55
N GLN A 93 -3.01 -11.31 -10.33
CA GLN A 93 -3.16 -10.65 -9.02
C GLN A 93 -3.42 -11.65 -7.90
N GLU A 94 -4.37 -12.58 -8.09
CA GLU A 94 -4.73 -13.58 -7.09
C GLU A 94 -3.52 -14.45 -6.71
N ALA A 95 -2.80 -14.97 -7.69
CA ALA A 95 -1.63 -15.82 -7.46
C ALA A 95 -0.55 -15.07 -6.67
N HIS A 96 -0.27 -13.80 -7.02
CA HIS A 96 0.67 -12.95 -6.30
C HIS A 96 0.24 -12.67 -4.86
N VAL A 97 -1.05 -12.35 -4.62
CA VAL A 97 -1.55 -12.11 -3.26
C VAL A 97 -1.44 -13.38 -2.43
N ARG A 98 -1.88 -14.53 -2.94
CA ARG A 98 -1.78 -15.79 -2.21
C ARG A 98 -0.33 -16.20 -1.93
N ALA A 99 0.59 -15.99 -2.87
CA ALA A 99 2.03 -16.22 -2.66
C ALA A 99 2.59 -15.28 -1.59
N ALA A 100 2.24 -14.00 -1.60
CA ALA A 100 2.66 -13.03 -0.59
C ALA A 100 2.13 -13.39 0.82
N VAL A 101 0.86 -13.80 0.92
CA VAL A 101 0.25 -14.29 2.16
C VAL A 101 0.99 -15.52 2.68
N LYS A 102 1.25 -16.51 1.80
CA LYS A 102 2.00 -17.72 2.14
C LYS A 102 3.43 -17.40 2.60
N ALA A 103 4.07 -16.41 1.98
CA ALA A 103 5.40 -15.94 2.37
C ALA A 103 5.42 -15.17 3.70
N GLY A 104 4.27 -14.90 4.32
CA GLY A 104 4.17 -14.22 5.61
C GLY A 104 4.11 -12.70 5.52
N ALA A 105 3.47 -12.17 4.48
CA ALA A 105 3.20 -10.74 4.36
C ALA A 105 2.36 -10.21 5.53
N ASP A 106 2.78 -9.10 6.12
CA ASP A 106 2.01 -8.44 7.17
C ASP A 106 0.85 -7.64 6.61
N ILE A 107 1.01 -7.06 5.40
CA ILE A 107 0.00 -6.22 4.75
C ILE A 107 0.13 -6.29 3.23
N ILE A 108 -1.00 -6.24 2.52
CA ILE A 108 -1.07 -6.07 1.07
C ILE A 108 -1.61 -4.69 0.74
N PHE A 109 -0.82 -3.92 0.01
CA PHE A 109 -1.23 -2.66 -0.63
C PHE A 109 -1.69 -2.96 -2.04
N SER A 110 -2.89 -2.51 -2.42
CA SER A 110 -3.38 -2.76 -3.77
C SER A 110 -4.07 -1.53 -4.35
N GLY A 111 -3.63 -1.14 -5.53
CA GLY A 111 -4.12 -0.01 -6.33
C GLY A 111 -4.03 -0.32 -7.82
N ALA A 112 -3.96 0.71 -8.67
CA ALA A 112 -4.06 0.58 -10.11
C ALA A 112 -5.33 -0.19 -10.54
N GLY A 113 -6.47 0.26 -10.02
CA GLY A 113 -7.79 -0.33 -10.18
C GLY A 113 -8.51 -0.58 -8.85
N ILE A 114 -9.73 -1.10 -8.91
CA ILE A 114 -10.55 -1.41 -7.72
C ILE A 114 -10.21 -2.83 -7.24
N PRO A 115 -9.58 -3.02 -6.06
CA PRO A 115 -9.17 -4.32 -5.56
C PRO A 115 -10.37 -5.10 -4.97
N ALA A 116 -11.37 -5.36 -5.82
CA ALA A 116 -12.66 -5.89 -5.39
C ALA A 116 -12.55 -7.23 -4.66
N LYS A 117 -11.67 -8.12 -5.09
CA LYS A 117 -11.52 -9.47 -4.53
C LYS A 117 -10.40 -9.61 -3.49
N LEU A 118 -9.70 -8.54 -3.13
CA LEU A 118 -8.57 -8.62 -2.21
C LEU A 118 -8.94 -9.27 -0.85
N PRO A 119 -10.10 -9.00 -0.23
CA PRO A 119 -10.50 -9.70 1.00
C PRO A 119 -10.58 -11.23 0.86
N GLU A 120 -11.06 -11.72 -0.29
CA GLU A 120 -11.16 -13.15 -0.61
C GLU A 120 -9.77 -13.82 -0.71
N TYR A 121 -8.81 -13.10 -1.32
CA TYR A 121 -7.47 -13.64 -1.53
C TYR A 121 -6.63 -13.77 -0.25
N VAL A 122 -6.97 -13.00 0.80
CA VAL A 122 -6.31 -13.05 2.11
C VAL A 122 -7.12 -13.79 3.17
N GLU A 123 -8.25 -14.38 2.80
CA GLU A 123 -9.14 -15.09 3.73
C GLU A 123 -8.40 -16.18 4.49
N GLY A 124 -8.72 -16.33 5.78
CA GLY A 124 -8.08 -17.31 6.68
C GLY A 124 -6.66 -16.93 7.12
N SER A 125 -6.13 -15.75 6.74
CA SER A 125 -4.82 -15.27 7.15
C SER A 125 -4.90 -14.09 8.13
N ASN A 126 -3.76 -13.75 8.75
CA ASN A 126 -3.60 -12.54 9.56
C ASN A 126 -3.14 -11.32 8.74
N THR A 127 -2.96 -11.47 7.43
CA THR A 127 -2.47 -10.43 6.54
C THR A 127 -3.49 -9.29 6.44
N LYS A 128 -3.00 -8.07 6.66
CA LYS A 128 -3.80 -6.84 6.57
C LYS A 128 -3.97 -6.42 5.12
N ILE A 129 -5.01 -5.64 4.83
CA ILE A 129 -5.27 -5.13 3.49
C ILE A 129 -5.44 -3.61 3.48
N ALA A 130 -4.78 -2.97 2.54
CA ALA A 130 -4.77 -1.54 2.35
C ALA A 130 -5.05 -1.18 0.87
N PRO A 131 -6.25 -0.76 0.53
CA PRO A 131 -6.50 -0.23 -0.80
C PRO A 131 -5.82 1.13 -0.96
N ILE A 132 -5.33 1.38 -2.17
CA ILE A 132 -4.81 2.68 -2.59
C ILE A 132 -5.93 3.37 -3.38
N VAL A 133 -6.30 4.57 -2.97
CA VAL A 133 -7.41 5.34 -3.55
C VAL A 133 -6.97 6.77 -3.79
N SER A 134 -7.69 7.50 -4.65
CA SER A 134 -7.37 8.90 -4.95
C SER A 134 -8.51 9.85 -4.58
N THR A 135 -9.75 9.35 -4.49
CA THR A 135 -10.95 10.15 -4.23
C THR A 135 -11.85 9.53 -3.17
N ALA A 136 -12.70 10.36 -2.55
CA ALA A 136 -13.72 9.88 -1.61
C ALA A 136 -14.70 8.89 -2.27
N ARG A 137 -14.98 9.09 -3.55
CA ARG A 137 -15.82 8.19 -4.34
C ARG A 137 -15.17 6.82 -4.50
N SER A 138 -13.89 6.75 -4.86
CA SER A 138 -13.17 5.47 -5.00
C SER A 138 -13.07 4.73 -3.66
N ALA A 139 -12.76 5.42 -2.57
CA ALA A 139 -12.77 4.84 -1.23
C ALA A 139 -14.15 4.26 -0.87
N GLN A 140 -15.22 5.01 -1.11
CA GLN A 140 -16.59 4.57 -0.84
C GLN A 140 -16.97 3.33 -1.66
N VAL A 141 -16.60 3.28 -2.95
CA VAL A 141 -16.89 2.14 -3.83
C VAL A 141 -16.21 0.88 -3.31
N VAL A 142 -14.90 0.94 -3.03
CA VAL A 142 -14.12 -0.20 -2.53
C VAL A 142 -14.71 -0.70 -1.20
N LEU A 143 -14.86 0.19 -0.21
CA LEU A 143 -15.27 -0.22 1.13
C LEU A 143 -16.71 -0.72 1.18
N LYS A 144 -17.64 -0.10 0.42
CA LYS A 144 -19.02 -0.62 0.30
C LYS A 144 -19.07 -1.99 -0.36
N TYR A 145 -18.23 -2.23 -1.37
CA TYR A 145 -18.17 -3.53 -2.02
C TYR A 145 -17.65 -4.60 -1.06
N TRP A 146 -16.56 -4.32 -0.34
CA TRP A 146 -16.00 -5.25 0.64
C TRP A 146 -16.97 -5.53 1.80
N ASP A 147 -17.64 -4.49 2.29
CA ASP A 147 -18.66 -4.59 3.32
C ASP A 147 -19.82 -5.52 2.91
N ARG A 148 -20.37 -5.30 1.70
CA ARG A 148 -21.53 -6.07 1.23
C ARG A 148 -21.20 -7.53 0.93
N LYS A 149 -20.05 -7.79 0.33
CA LYS A 149 -19.70 -9.11 -0.18
C LYS A 149 -18.94 -9.95 0.84
N TYR A 150 -18.05 -9.32 1.61
CA TYR A 150 -17.12 -10.04 2.48
C TYR A 150 -17.32 -9.73 3.97
N HIS A 151 -18.25 -8.85 4.31
CA HIS A 151 -18.48 -8.38 5.69
C HIS A 151 -17.17 -7.93 6.37
N ARG A 152 -16.34 -7.21 5.63
CA ARG A 152 -15.01 -6.74 6.02
C ARG A 152 -14.78 -5.30 5.56
N THR A 153 -13.92 -4.57 6.30
CA THR A 153 -13.40 -3.26 5.91
C THR A 153 -11.88 -3.30 5.68
N ALA A 154 -11.28 -2.18 5.27
CA ALA A 154 -9.84 -2.04 5.16
C ALA A 154 -9.18 -1.98 6.55
N ASP A 155 -7.95 -2.48 6.64
CA ASP A 155 -7.11 -2.32 7.83
C ASP A 155 -6.34 -0.98 7.82
N MET A 156 -6.20 -0.34 6.66
CA MET A 156 -5.60 0.96 6.40
C MET A 156 -6.01 1.43 5.00
N VAL A 157 -5.97 2.73 4.72
CA VAL A 157 -6.21 3.28 3.38
C VAL A 157 -5.08 4.23 3.02
N VAL A 158 -4.51 4.08 1.81
CA VAL A 158 -3.52 5.00 1.24
C VAL A 158 -4.20 5.92 0.24
N VAL A 159 -3.96 7.23 0.36
CA VAL A 159 -4.47 8.25 -0.55
C VAL A 159 -3.35 8.75 -1.42
N GLU A 160 -3.40 8.42 -2.71
CA GLU A 160 -2.47 8.96 -3.69
C GLU A 160 -3.02 10.25 -4.29
N GLY A 161 -2.27 11.34 -4.09
CA GLY A 161 -2.56 12.64 -4.70
C GLY A 161 -1.99 12.76 -6.12
N PRO A 162 -2.26 13.88 -6.80
CA PRO A 162 -1.85 14.11 -8.21
C PRO A 162 -0.33 14.22 -8.38
N LEU A 163 0.43 14.42 -7.31
CA LEU A 163 1.90 14.46 -7.31
C LEU A 163 2.54 13.08 -7.08
N ALA A 164 1.75 12.01 -7.03
CA ALA A 164 2.28 10.67 -6.98
C ALA A 164 2.90 10.27 -8.32
N GLY A 165 3.92 9.40 -8.29
CA GLY A 165 4.48 8.78 -9.49
C GLY A 165 3.79 7.46 -9.82
N GLY A 166 3.92 7.00 -11.06
CA GLY A 166 3.38 5.71 -11.51
C GLY A 166 1.94 5.80 -12.02
N HIS A 167 1.12 4.80 -11.66
CA HIS A 167 -0.28 4.73 -12.09
C HIS A 167 -1.14 5.67 -11.25
N LEU A 168 -1.56 6.77 -11.83
CA LEU A 168 -2.44 7.73 -11.18
C LEU A 168 -3.91 7.27 -11.25
N GLY A 169 -4.66 7.50 -10.17
CA GLY A 169 -6.10 7.27 -10.12
C GLY A 169 -6.94 8.44 -10.67
N PHE A 170 -6.34 9.26 -11.54
CA PHE A 170 -6.95 10.45 -12.16
C PHE A 170 -6.86 10.36 -13.69
N SER A 171 -7.88 10.82 -14.39
CA SER A 171 -7.83 11.03 -15.83
C SER A 171 -6.97 12.26 -16.18
N LYS A 172 -6.58 12.35 -17.46
CA LYS A 172 -5.84 13.52 -17.93
C LYS A 172 -6.66 14.81 -17.74
N GLU A 173 -7.95 14.76 -18.04
CA GLU A 173 -8.88 15.88 -17.90
C GLU A 173 -9.04 16.32 -16.44
N GLU A 174 -9.09 15.39 -15.50
CA GLU A 174 -9.12 15.67 -14.06
C GLU A 174 -7.83 16.38 -13.62
N LEU A 175 -6.67 15.95 -14.12
CA LEU A 175 -5.39 16.59 -13.80
C LEU A 175 -5.25 17.98 -14.42
N GLU A 176 -5.72 18.19 -15.67
CA GLU A 176 -5.70 19.48 -16.34
C GLU A 176 -6.62 20.50 -15.65
N THR A 177 -7.70 20.05 -15.05
CA THR A 177 -8.66 20.88 -14.31
C THR A 177 -8.40 20.95 -12.81
N TRP A 178 -7.32 20.32 -12.34
CA TRP A 178 -6.97 20.22 -10.92
C TRP A 178 -6.75 21.59 -10.29
N LYS A 179 -7.50 21.88 -9.24
CA LYS A 179 -7.41 23.15 -8.51
C LYS A 179 -6.62 22.97 -7.21
N SER A 180 -5.98 24.04 -6.77
CA SER A 180 -5.42 24.09 -5.42
C SER A 180 -6.51 23.80 -4.38
N GLY A 181 -6.22 22.96 -3.40
CA GLY A 181 -7.18 22.56 -2.35
C GLY A 181 -8.00 21.31 -2.67
N THR A 182 -8.06 20.85 -3.92
CA THR A 182 -8.84 19.64 -4.29
C THR A 182 -8.32 18.39 -3.58
N TYR A 183 -7.00 18.23 -3.42
CA TYR A 183 -6.43 17.09 -2.69
C TYR A 183 -6.87 17.07 -1.23
N GLU A 184 -6.84 18.22 -0.58
CA GLU A 184 -7.25 18.39 0.82
C GLU A 184 -8.74 18.11 1.01
N GLU A 185 -9.58 18.50 0.05
CA GLU A 185 -11.02 18.19 0.05
C GLU A 185 -11.27 16.69 -0.09
N GLU A 186 -10.62 16.04 -1.05
CA GLU A 186 -10.70 14.59 -1.24
C GLU A 186 -10.19 13.83 -0.01
N PHE A 187 -9.05 14.26 0.56
CA PHE A 187 -8.50 13.65 1.76
C PHE A 187 -9.48 13.70 2.94
N ARG A 188 -10.10 14.88 3.18
CA ARG A 188 -11.16 15.03 4.21
C ARG A 188 -12.40 14.22 3.87
N GLY A 189 -12.78 14.16 2.59
CA GLY A 189 -13.87 13.33 2.09
C GLY A 189 -13.66 11.84 2.37
N ILE A 190 -12.45 11.34 2.09
CA ILE A 190 -12.05 9.96 2.39
C ILE A 190 -12.13 9.71 3.90
N ARG A 191 -11.59 10.62 4.73
CA ARG A 191 -11.69 10.48 6.20
C ARG A 191 -13.15 10.34 6.68
N LYS A 192 -14.07 11.10 6.10
CA LYS A 192 -15.52 10.97 6.42
C LYS A 192 -16.06 9.59 6.05
N VAL A 193 -15.67 9.08 4.87
CA VAL A 193 -16.04 7.72 4.44
C VAL A 193 -15.51 6.70 5.44
N LEU A 194 -14.22 6.78 5.84
CA LEU A 194 -13.62 5.84 6.78
C LEU A 194 -14.35 5.80 8.12
N ARG A 195 -14.73 6.95 8.68
CA ARG A 195 -15.47 7.02 9.96
C ARG A 195 -16.73 6.17 9.96
N THR A 196 -17.48 6.13 8.85
CA THR A 196 -18.68 5.29 8.73
C THR A 196 -18.35 3.80 8.91
N PHE A 197 -17.22 3.35 8.38
CA PHE A 197 -16.79 1.95 8.50
C PHE A 197 -16.10 1.68 9.83
N GLU A 198 -15.36 2.64 10.38
CA GLU A 198 -14.77 2.57 11.73
C GLU A 198 -15.86 2.37 12.79
N GLU A 199 -16.95 3.13 12.71
CA GLU A 199 -18.12 2.99 13.59
C GLU A 199 -18.80 1.64 13.41
N LYS A 200 -19.04 1.21 12.16
CA LYS A 200 -19.70 -0.05 11.85
C LYS A 200 -18.92 -1.27 12.34
N TYR A 201 -17.59 -1.24 12.15
CA TYR A 201 -16.70 -2.39 12.45
C TYR A 201 -15.98 -2.27 13.80
N HIS A 202 -16.25 -1.21 14.57
CA HIS A 202 -15.61 -0.91 15.86
C HIS A 202 -14.08 -1.01 15.79
N CYS A 203 -13.49 -0.46 14.73
CA CYS A 203 -12.05 -0.47 14.49
C CYS A 203 -11.53 0.91 14.08
N GLN A 204 -10.22 1.10 14.07
CA GLN A 204 -9.56 2.26 13.48
C GLN A 204 -9.04 1.88 12.10
N ILE A 205 -9.23 2.77 11.13
CA ILE A 205 -8.70 2.64 9.77
C ILE A 205 -7.74 3.80 9.52
N PRO A 206 -6.42 3.59 9.73
CA PRO A 206 -5.44 4.64 9.48
C PRO A 206 -5.50 5.15 8.05
N LEU A 207 -5.37 6.47 7.91
CA LEU A 207 -5.36 7.17 6.63
C LEU A 207 -3.94 7.65 6.34
N VAL A 208 -3.37 7.21 5.23
CA VAL A 208 -1.99 7.46 4.82
C VAL A 208 -1.97 8.42 3.64
N ALA A 209 -1.22 9.51 3.75
CA ALA A 209 -1.00 10.44 2.64
C ALA A 209 0.18 9.98 1.78
N ALA A 210 -0.02 9.97 0.45
CA ALA A 210 1.00 9.62 -0.54
C ALA A 210 1.03 10.61 -1.71
N GLY A 211 2.19 10.74 -2.34
CA GLY A 211 2.43 11.64 -3.47
C GLY A 211 2.89 13.04 -3.05
N GLY A 212 4.06 13.45 -3.55
CA GLY A 212 4.63 14.76 -3.28
C GLY A 212 5.10 14.97 -1.84
N ILE A 213 5.49 13.91 -1.13
CA ILE A 213 6.04 13.99 0.23
C ILE A 213 7.58 13.99 0.13
N TRP A 214 8.18 15.17 0.30
CA TRP A 214 9.62 15.38 0.07
C TRP A 214 10.41 15.73 1.33
N ASP A 215 9.74 16.35 2.31
CA ASP A 215 10.39 16.91 3.48
C ASP A 215 9.49 16.90 4.73
N ALA A 216 10.05 17.31 5.85
CA ALA A 216 9.36 17.38 7.13
C ALA A 216 8.20 18.40 7.13
N ALA A 217 8.30 19.47 6.33
CA ALA A 217 7.25 20.49 6.24
C ALA A 217 5.99 19.87 5.60
N ARG A 218 6.14 19.13 4.51
CA ARG A 218 5.04 18.43 3.86
C ARG A 218 4.44 17.32 4.75
N VAL A 219 5.27 16.61 5.50
CA VAL A 219 4.78 15.65 6.52
C VAL A 219 3.91 16.35 7.58
N ALA A 220 4.34 17.52 8.08
CA ALA A 220 3.58 18.29 9.07
C ALA A 220 2.26 18.82 8.50
N GLU A 221 2.22 19.20 7.23
CA GLU A 221 0.98 19.59 6.54
C GLU A 221 -0.01 18.41 6.46
N MET A 222 0.46 17.24 6.09
CA MET A 222 -0.38 16.04 6.01
C MET A 222 -0.90 15.63 7.39
N GLU A 223 -0.07 15.75 8.44
CA GLU A 223 -0.52 15.51 9.80
C GLU A 223 -1.63 16.50 10.24
N LYS A 224 -1.49 17.79 9.92
CA LYS A 224 -2.54 18.80 10.18
C LYS A 224 -3.83 18.50 9.39
N LEU A 225 -3.70 17.93 8.21
CA LEU A 225 -4.83 17.49 7.39
C LEU A 225 -5.54 16.25 7.98
N GLY A 226 -4.89 15.55 8.90
CA GLY A 226 -5.42 14.38 9.58
C GLY A 226 -4.88 13.04 9.06
N ALA A 227 -3.72 13.04 8.40
CA ALA A 227 -3.01 11.82 8.06
C ALA A 227 -2.42 11.16 9.32
N ASP A 228 -2.57 9.84 9.41
CA ASP A 228 -1.99 9.02 10.49
C ASP A 228 -0.55 8.61 10.16
N ALA A 229 -0.22 8.55 8.87
CA ALA A 229 1.11 8.23 8.36
C ALA A 229 1.31 8.83 6.96
N VAL A 230 2.55 8.75 6.46
CA VAL A 230 2.90 9.12 5.09
C VAL A 230 3.52 7.96 4.34
N GLN A 231 3.28 7.91 3.02
CA GLN A 231 3.97 6.99 2.12
C GLN A 231 4.91 7.78 1.21
N VAL A 232 6.18 7.33 1.15
CA VAL A 232 7.22 7.91 0.30
C VAL A 232 7.80 6.84 -0.62
N ALA A 233 8.08 7.20 -1.86
CA ALA A 233 8.72 6.34 -2.84
C ALA A 233 10.05 6.94 -3.29
N THR A 234 10.04 7.97 -4.14
CA THR A 234 11.24 8.61 -4.69
C THR A 234 12.23 9.06 -3.61
N LEU A 235 11.73 9.60 -2.50
CA LEU A 235 12.56 10.05 -1.38
C LEU A 235 13.43 8.92 -0.80
N SER A 236 12.96 7.68 -0.83
CA SER A 236 13.72 6.52 -0.35
C SER A 236 14.87 6.11 -1.27
N LEU A 237 14.98 6.71 -2.46
CA LEU A 237 16.01 6.38 -3.48
C LEU A 237 17.09 7.46 -3.63
N ILE A 238 16.82 8.71 -3.25
CA ILE A 238 17.74 9.84 -3.53
C ILE A 238 19.02 9.83 -2.70
N HIS A 239 19.15 8.91 -1.77
CA HIS A 239 20.31 8.74 -0.91
C HIS A 239 20.94 7.33 -1.02
N ILE A 240 20.61 6.60 -2.08
CA ILE A 240 21.20 5.28 -2.36
C ILE A 240 22.45 5.44 -3.22
#